data_a8596c4ab3d40c6114dfe9d516e171d8
#
_entry.id   a8596c4ab3d40c6114dfe9d516e171d8
#
_cell.length_a   1.000
_cell.length_b   1.000
_cell.length_c   1.000
_cell.angle_alpha   90.00
_cell.angle_beta   90.00
_cell.angle_gamma   90.00
#
_symmetry.space_group_name_H-M   'P 1'
#
loop_
_entity.id
_entity.type
_entity.pdbx_description
1 polymer ?
#
loop_
_entity_poly.entity_id
_entity_poly.type
_entity_poly.pdbx_seq_one_letter_code
_entity_poly.pdbx_strand_id
1 'polypeptide(L)'
;MLICGGGVVRSRAHEEFRQFVRRIDAPVAITVMGGGGVSGRDVMTTGMIGMHGSVASNMACDNCDLLIAVGCRFSDRVALKPETFAHQAKIVHIDIDRAEINKNVQTD
;
A
#
# COMPACT_ATOMS: atom_id res chain seq x y z
N MET A 1 8.54 1.82 -1.44
CA MET A 1 7.24 2.44 -1.05
C MET A 1 6.40 1.44 -0.28
N LEU A 2 5.57 1.88 0.68
CA LEU A 2 4.66 1.04 1.46
C LEU A 2 3.20 1.38 1.14
N ILE A 3 2.30 0.39 1.18
CA ILE A 3 0.86 0.59 1.14
C ILE A 3 0.24 0.03 2.42
N CYS A 4 -0.48 0.88 3.15
CA CYS A 4 -1.29 0.51 4.30
C CYS A 4 -2.72 0.21 3.85
N GLY A 5 -3.11 -1.05 3.91
CA GLY A 5 -4.47 -1.48 3.59
C GLY A 5 -5.37 -1.65 4.81
N GLY A 6 -6.63 -1.97 4.56
CA GLY A 6 -7.64 -2.19 5.60
C GLY A 6 -7.33 -3.33 6.57
N GLY A 7 -6.48 -4.29 6.15
CA GLY A 7 -6.04 -5.38 7.01
C GLY A 7 -5.27 -4.89 8.24
N VAL A 8 -4.44 -3.86 8.09
CA VAL A 8 -3.71 -3.24 9.21
C VAL A 8 -4.68 -2.68 10.25
N VAL A 9 -5.71 -1.97 9.78
CA VAL A 9 -6.71 -1.36 10.66
C VAL A 9 -7.57 -2.42 11.37
N ARG A 10 -8.04 -3.43 10.63
CA ARG A 10 -8.88 -4.50 11.18
C ARG A 10 -8.16 -5.37 12.20
N SER A 11 -6.89 -5.65 11.97
CA SER A 11 -6.06 -6.42 12.90
C SER A 11 -5.55 -5.58 14.09
N ARG A 12 -5.85 -4.28 14.11
CA ARG A 12 -5.36 -3.33 15.11
C ARG A 12 -3.83 -3.24 15.19
N ALA A 13 -3.15 -3.58 14.10
CA ALA A 13 -1.68 -3.59 13.99
C ALA A 13 -1.10 -2.18 13.66
N HIS A 14 -1.71 -1.13 14.20
CA HIS A 14 -1.32 0.26 13.90
C HIS A 14 0.09 0.57 14.36
N GLU A 15 0.44 0.17 15.58
CA GLU A 15 1.76 0.48 16.14
C GLU A 15 2.85 -0.34 15.46
N GLU A 16 2.61 -1.62 15.23
CA GLU A 16 3.54 -2.51 14.52
C GLU A 16 3.80 -2.00 13.10
N PHE A 17 2.74 -1.56 12.41
CA PHE A 17 2.89 -1.00 11.07
C PHE A 17 3.66 0.32 11.09
N ARG A 18 3.41 1.21 12.05
CA ARG A 18 4.16 2.46 12.20
C ARG A 18 5.64 2.21 12.49
N GLN A 19 5.95 1.24 13.34
CA GLN A 19 7.33 0.83 13.60
C GLN A 19 7.99 0.29 12.32
N PHE A 20 7.25 -0.49 11.54
CA PHE A 20 7.72 -0.99 10.26
C PHE A 20 8.00 0.15 9.27
N VAL A 21 7.10 1.12 9.14
CA VAL A 21 7.31 2.32 8.31
C VAL A 21 8.58 3.06 8.71
N ARG A 22 8.76 3.32 10.01
CA ARG A 22 9.96 3.99 10.51
C ARG A 22 11.25 3.21 10.24
N ARG A 23 11.17 1.89 10.30
CA ARG A 23 12.34 1.02 10.10
C ARG A 23 12.74 0.91 8.64
N ILE A 24 11.78 0.88 7.73
CA ILE A 24 12.01 0.84 6.30
C ILE A 24 12.42 2.23 5.77
N ASP A 25 12.00 3.30 6.45
CA ASP A 25 12.26 4.69 6.08
C ASP A 25 11.87 4.98 4.63
N ALA A 26 10.65 4.60 4.26
CA ALA A 26 10.13 4.75 2.91
C ALA A 26 8.73 5.40 2.91
N PRO A 27 8.38 6.12 1.83
CA PRO A 27 7.05 6.72 1.70
C PRO A 27 5.94 5.70 1.87
N VAL A 28 4.84 6.11 2.52
CA VAL A 28 3.67 5.27 2.74
C VAL A 28 2.41 5.92 2.19
N ALA A 29 1.66 5.15 1.40
CA ALA A 29 0.31 5.50 0.98
C ALA A 29 -0.72 4.67 1.74
N ILE A 30 -1.94 5.17 1.84
CA ILE A 30 -3.05 4.45 2.44
C ILE A 30 -4.10 4.11 1.38
N THR A 31 -4.76 2.96 1.51
CA THR A 31 -6.00 2.71 0.76
C THR A 31 -7.17 3.38 1.50
N VAL A 32 -8.33 3.47 0.86
CA VAL A 32 -9.56 3.98 1.52
C VAL A 32 -9.79 3.26 2.85
N MET A 33 -9.68 1.93 2.85
CA MET A 33 -9.90 1.11 4.05
C MET A 33 -8.71 1.10 5.02
N GLY A 34 -7.55 1.57 4.57
CA GLY A 34 -6.34 1.73 5.39
C GLY A 34 -6.29 3.06 6.15
N GLY A 35 -7.31 3.90 5.99
CA GLY A 35 -7.43 5.16 6.73
C GLY A 35 -7.35 4.96 8.24
N GLY A 36 -6.47 5.72 8.88
CA GLY A 36 -6.16 5.57 10.30
C GLY A 36 -4.99 4.64 10.63
N GLY A 37 -4.51 3.85 9.68
CA GLY A 37 -3.33 2.97 9.90
C GLY A 37 -2.05 3.75 10.18
N VAL A 38 -1.89 4.90 9.51
CA VAL A 38 -0.82 5.88 9.76
C VAL A 38 -1.41 7.27 9.89
N SER A 39 -0.68 8.17 10.53
CA SER A 39 -1.09 9.57 10.63
C SER A 39 -0.94 10.27 9.29
N GLY A 40 -1.98 10.97 8.82
CA GLY A 40 -1.88 11.81 7.63
C GLY A 40 -0.99 13.05 7.80
N ARG A 41 -0.52 13.31 9.02
CA ARG A 41 0.44 14.39 9.34
C ARG A 41 1.88 13.89 9.38
N ASP A 42 2.08 12.58 9.23
CA ASP A 42 3.43 12.00 9.16
C ASP A 42 4.07 12.42 7.84
N VAL A 43 5.31 12.89 7.91
CA VAL A 43 6.07 13.34 6.73
C VAL A 43 6.28 12.23 5.70
N MET A 44 6.22 10.97 6.11
CA MET A 44 6.32 9.82 5.22
C MET A 44 4.99 9.49 4.52
N THR A 45 3.88 10.06 4.94
CA THR A 45 2.57 9.80 4.35
C THR A 45 2.36 10.61 3.08
N THR A 46 2.20 9.93 1.95
CA THR A 46 1.96 10.57 0.64
C THR A 46 0.46 10.82 0.38
N GLY A 47 -0.40 10.24 1.19
CA GLY A 47 -1.86 10.34 1.06
C GLY A 47 -2.50 9.04 0.61
N MET A 48 -3.70 9.12 0.06
CA MET A 48 -4.43 7.95 -0.44
C MET A 48 -3.93 7.54 -1.82
N ILE A 49 -3.88 6.24 -2.08
CA ILE A 49 -3.55 5.68 -3.39
C ILE A 49 -4.81 5.25 -4.14
N GLY A 50 -4.73 5.25 -5.46
CA GLY A 50 -5.76 4.72 -6.36
C GLY A 50 -6.56 5.79 -7.08
N MET A 51 -7.78 5.44 -7.52
CA MET A 51 -8.65 6.28 -8.37
C MET A 51 -8.92 7.67 -7.78
N HIS A 52 -9.13 7.75 -6.47
CA HIS A 52 -9.36 8.99 -5.74
C HIS A 52 -8.14 9.39 -4.90
N GLY A 53 -6.97 8.85 -5.26
CA GLY A 53 -5.73 9.07 -4.54
C GLY A 53 -5.07 10.41 -4.86
N SER A 54 -4.09 10.76 -4.03
CA SER A 54 -3.24 11.91 -4.30
C SER A 54 -2.31 11.66 -5.49
N VAL A 55 -1.96 12.72 -6.20
CA VAL A 55 -0.96 12.67 -7.27
C VAL A 55 0.36 12.12 -6.70
N ALA A 56 0.77 12.58 -5.51
CA ALA A 56 2.00 12.14 -4.87
C ALA A 56 2.04 10.62 -4.63
N SER A 57 0.94 10.04 -4.12
CA SER A 57 0.85 8.60 -3.87
C SER A 57 0.91 7.79 -5.17
N ASN A 58 0.17 8.20 -6.18
CA ASN A 58 0.13 7.48 -7.45
C ASN A 58 1.47 7.58 -8.18
N MET A 59 2.08 8.76 -8.23
CA MET A 59 3.41 8.94 -8.81
C MET A 59 4.50 8.17 -8.06
N ALA A 60 4.45 8.15 -6.73
CA ALA A 60 5.40 7.38 -5.93
C ALA A 60 5.27 5.87 -6.21
N CYS A 61 4.05 5.38 -6.39
CA CYS A 61 3.79 3.99 -6.75
C CYS A 61 4.33 3.66 -8.15
N ASP A 62 4.10 4.55 -9.12
CA ASP A 62 4.52 4.35 -10.51
C ASP A 62 6.04 4.46 -10.70
N ASN A 63 6.78 5.02 -9.74
CA ASN A 63 8.22 5.23 -9.84
C ASN A 63 9.04 4.47 -8.78
N CYS A 64 8.41 3.69 -7.89
CA CYS A 64 9.15 2.93 -6.90
C CYS A 64 9.83 1.69 -7.52
N ASP A 65 10.90 1.25 -6.90
CA ASP A 65 11.63 0.01 -7.24
C ASP A 65 11.14 -1.19 -6.42
N LEU A 66 10.59 -0.91 -5.23
CA LEU A 66 10.02 -1.90 -4.32
C LEU A 66 8.72 -1.37 -3.75
N LEU A 67 7.66 -2.16 -3.87
CA LEU A 67 6.34 -1.92 -3.31
C LEU A 67 6.03 -2.99 -2.27
N ILE A 68 5.78 -2.58 -1.02
CA ILE A 68 5.36 -3.49 0.05
C ILE A 68 3.93 -3.14 0.45
N ALA A 69 2.99 -4.02 0.13
CA ALA A 69 1.58 -3.85 0.46
C ALA A 69 1.18 -4.72 1.65
N VAL A 70 0.61 -4.10 2.67
CA VAL A 70 0.20 -4.78 3.91
C VAL A 70 -1.31 -4.68 4.09
N GLY A 71 -1.99 -5.82 4.08
CA GLY A 71 -3.43 -5.92 4.24
C GLY A 71 -4.23 -5.19 3.15
N CYS A 72 -3.74 -5.20 1.92
CA CYS A 72 -4.30 -4.51 0.77
C CYS A 72 -4.69 -5.53 -0.31
N ARG A 73 -5.96 -5.52 -0.74
CA ARG A 73 -6.46 -6.48 -1.75
C ARG A 73 -6.14 -6.11 -3.20
N PHE A 74 -5.49 -5.00 -3.45
CA PHE A 74 -5.28 -4.47 -4.81
C PHE A 74 -6.57 -4.47 -5.64
N SER A 75 -7.66 -3.94 -5.05
CA SER A 75 -8.92 -3.83 -5.76
C SER A 75 -8.78 -2.95 -7.01
N ASP A 76 -9.76 -2.99 -7.89
CA ASP A 76 -9.87 -2.14 -9.08
C ASP A 76 -9.75 -0.64 -8.78
N ARG A 77 -10.06 -0.22 -7.55
CA ARG A 77 -9.94 1.18 -7.12
C ARG A 77 -8.52 1.57 -6.69
N VAL A 78 -7.68 0.59 -6.38
CA VAL A 78 -6.26 0.78 -6.03
C VAL A 78 -5.40 0.54 -7.27
N ALA A 79 -5.54 -0.61 -7.91
CA ALA A 79 -4.85 -1.00 -9.12
C ALA A 79 -5.80 -0.90 -10.31
N LEU A 80 -5.99 0.32 -10.83
CA LEU A 80 -6.92 0.61 -11.93
C LEU A 80 -6.65 -0.21 -13.19
N LYS A 81 -5.38 -0.46 -13.46
CA LYS A 81 -4.89 -1.32 -14.54
C LYS A 81 -3.87 -2.27 -13.94
N PRO A 82 -4.31 -3.43 -13.45
CA PRO A 82 -3.44 -4.38 -12.75
C PRO A 82 -2.19 -4.76 -13.55
N GLU A 83 -2.32 -4.86 -14.87
CA GLU A 83 -1.25 -5.24 -15.79
C GLU A 83 -0.12 -4.19 -15.90
N THR A 84 -0.40 -2.94 -15.53
CA THR A 84 0.59 -1.85 -15.58
C THR A 84 0.91 -1.28 -14.19
N PHE A 85 0.19 -1.73 -13.16
CA PHE A 85 0.35 -1.22 -11.80
C PHE A 85 1.73 -1.57 -11.24
N ALA A 86 2.50 -0.54 -10.90
CA ALA A 86 3.86 -0.67 -10.35
C ALA A 86 4.75 -1.66 -11.14
N HIS A 87 4.58 -1.73 -12.46
CA HIS A 87 5.18 -2.76 -13.34
C HIS A 87 6.71 -2.80 -13.30
N GLN A 88 7.35 -1.72 -12.90
CA GLN A 88 8.81 -1.61 -12.76
C GLN A 88 9.31 -2.05 -11.37
N ALA A 89 8.40 -2.20 -10.40
CA ALA A 89 8.75 -2.53 -9.02
C ALA A 89 8.72 -4.02 -8.74
N LYS A 90 9.54 -4.47 -7.81
CA LYS A 90 9.28 -5.73 -7.10
C LYS A 90 8.13 -5.52 -6.12
N ILE A 91 7.23 -6.48 -6.02
CA ILE A 91 6.02 -6.36 -5.19
C ILE A 91 6.04 -7.43 -4.11
N VAL A 92 6.04 -6.99 -2.85
CA VAL A 92 5.84 -7.83 -1.67
C VAL A 92 4.43 -7.61 -1.16
N HIS A 93 3.67 -8.69 -1.01
CA HIS A 93 2.29 -8.65 -0.54
C HIS A 93 2.14 -9.42 0.77
N ILE A 94 1.71 -8.73 1.81
CA ILE A 94 1.46 -9.30 3.14
C ILE A 94 -0.04 -9.22 3.39
N ASP A 95 -0.70 -10.38 3.39
CA ASP A 95 -2.13 -10.49 3.64
C ASP A 95 -2.44 -11.76 4.44
N ILE A 96 -3.51 -11.70 5.25
CA ILE A 96 -4.00 -12.86 5.99
C ILE A 96 -4.80 -13.80 5.10
N ASP A 97 -5.41 -13.26 4.06
CA ASP A 97 -6.20 -14.05 3.11
C ASP A 97 -5.34 -14.50 1.94
N ARG A 98 -5.01 -15.78 1.97
CA ARG A 98 -4.20 -16.40 0.92
C ARG A 98 -4.83 -16.28 -0.48
N ALA A 99 -6.15 -16.18 -0.56
CA ALA A 99 -6.87 -16.03 -1.83
C ALA A 99 -6.67 -14.66 -2.48
N GLU A 100 -6.22 -13.66 -1.72
CA GLU A 100 -5.93 -12.33 -2.26
C GLU A 100 -4.51 -12.23 -2.87
N ILE A 101 -3.61 -13.16 -2.52
CA ILE A 101 -2.25 -13.18 -3.07
C ILE A 101 -2.29 -13.57 -4.54
N ASN A 102 -1.66 -12.77 -5.39
CA ASN A 102 -1.60 -12.95 -6.85
C ASN A 102 -2.97 -12.95 -7.57
N LYS A 103 -4.01 -12.45 -6.92
CA LYS A 103 -5.34 -12.40 -7.51
C LYS A 103 -5.48 -11.29 -8.55
N ASN A 104 -5.14 -10.08 -8.19
CA ASN A 104 -5.29 -8.89 -9.04
C ASN A 104 -3.95 -8.38 -9.56
N VAL A 105 -2.91 -8.42 -8.73
CA VAL A 105 -1.55 -8.00 -9.07
C VAL A 105 -0.62 -9.17 -8.79
N GLN A 106 0.25 -9.47 -9.75
CA GLN A 106 1.28 -10.50 -9.55
C GLN A 106 2.36 -9.97 -8.61
N THR A 107 2.78 -10.82 -7.68
CA THR A 107 3.75 -10.46 -6.64
C THR A 107 4.99 -11.35 -6.72
N ASP A 108 6.12 -10.83 -6.28
CA ASP A 108 7.39 -11.55 -6.21
C ASP A 108 7.50 -12.41 -4.94
#